data_90b1cfd5e43f200face28f9ca8be1ea8
#
_entry.id   90b1cfd5e43f200face28f9ca8be1ea8
#
_cell.length_a   1.000
_cell.length_b   1.000
_cell.length_c   1.000
_cell.angle_alpha   90.00
_cell.angle_beta   90.00
_cell.angle_gamma   90.00
#
_symmetry.space_group_name_H-M   'P 1'
#
loop_
_entity.id
_entity.type
_entity.pdbx_description
1 polymer ?
#
loop_
_entity_poly.entity_id
_entity_poly.type
_entity_poly.pdbx_seq_one_letter_code
_entity_poly.pdbx_strand_id
1 'polypeptide(L)'
;MSQVTFTIPDEIRVALKATPDDLASRIRFAASVKLYEIGQLSSGAAAQLAGVPKPYFLSHLADYGVTTFDLGEEELTHDLEKA
;
A
#
# COMPACT_ATOMS: atom_id res chain seq x y z
N MET A 1 12.55 3.60 -14.65
CA MET A 1 11.99 2.78 -13.60
C MET A 1 13.05 2.17 -12.71
N SER A 2 12.76 2.06 -11.46
CA SER A 2 13.68 1.46 -10.51
C SER A 2 13.22 0.09 -10.12
N GLN A 3 14.16 -0.78 -9.85
CA GLN A 3 13.85 -2.11 -9.37
C GLN A 3 14.60 -2.35 -8.07
N VAL A 4 13.88 -2.85 -7.08
CA VAL A 4 14.44 -3.11 -5.77
C VAL A 4 14.25 -4.58 -5.45
N THR A 5 15.32 -5.21 -4.99
CA THR A 5 15.28 -6.62 -4.63
C THR A 5 15.89 -6.78 -3.24
N PHE A 6 15.22 -7.52 -2.39
CA PHE A 6 15.80 -7.84 -1.09
C PHE A 6 15.37 -9.23 -0.67
N THR A 7 16.15 -9.82 0.24
CA THR A 7 15.97 -11.18 0.67
C THR A 7 15.10 -11.23 1.92
N ILE A 8 14.10 -12.11 1.90
CA ILE A 8 13.23 -12.32 3.04
C ILE A 8 13.52 -13.67 3.65
N PRO A 9 13.80 -13.74 4.95
CA PRO A 9 14.01 -15.05 5.59
C PRO A 9 12.79 -15.95 5.43
N ASP A 10 13.05 -17.24 5.27
CA ASP A 10 11.97 -18.21 5.07
C ASP A 10 10.98 -18.22 6.23
N GLU A 11 11.45 -18.03 7.45
CA GLU A 11 10.55 -18.06 8.59
C GLU A 11 9.55 -16.92 8.55
N ILE A 12 9.87 -15.81 7.89
CA ILE A 12 8.91 -14.71 7.73
C ILE A 12 7.81 -15.14 6.78
N ARG A 13 8.19 -15.81 5.69
CA ARG A 13 7.21 -16.30 4.74
C ARG A 13 6.25 -17.29 5.41
N VAL A 14 6.81 -18.19 6.23
CA VAL A 14 6.00 -19.16 6.94
C VAL A 14 5.08 -18.48 7.94
N ALA A 15 5.61 -17.50 8.66
CA ALA A 15 4.81 -16.77 9.64
C ALA A 15 3.63 -16.06 9.00
N LEU A 16 3.81 -15.55 7.78
CA LEU A 16 2.76 -14.86 7.05
C LEU A 16 1.88 -15.83 6.27
N LYS A 17 2.23 -17.11 6.26
CA LYS A 17 1.47 -18.13 5.53
C LYS A 17 1.31 -17.75 4.08
N ALA A 18 2.38 -17.30 3.46
CA ALA A 18 2.36 -16.78 2.12
C ALA A 18 3.25 -17.59 1.20
N THR A 19 2.84 -17.69 -0.08
CA THR A 19 3.72 -18.22 -1.10
C THR A 19 4.72 -17.12 -1.46
N PRO A 20 5.83 -17.46 -2.14
CA PRO A 20 6.79 -16.42 -2.53
C PRO A 20 6.16 -15.29 -3.35
N ASP A 21 5.25 -15.62 -4.27
CA ASP A 21 4.60 -14.60 -5.08
C ASP A 21 3.68 -13.73 -4.23
N ASP A 22 2.92 -14.37 -3.34
CA ASP A 22 2.07 -13.64 -2.41
C ASP A 22 2.88 -12.73 -1.52
N LEU A 23 4.00 -13.22 -1.06
CA LEU A 23 4.83 -12.47 -0.13
C LEU A 23 5.26 -11.14 -0.73
N ALA A 24 5.73 -11.17 -1.96
CA ALA A 24 6.16 -9.95 -2.63
C ALA A 24 5.02 -8.94 -2.73
N SER A 25 3.84 -9.42 -3.14
CA SER A 25 2.68 -8.56 -3.28
C SER A 25 2.23 -7.98 -1.94
N ARG A 26 2.23 -8.82 -0.92
CA ARG A 26 1.79 -8.38 0.40
C ARG A 26 2.72 -7.34 1.00
N ILE A 27 4.02 -7.55 0.86
CA ILE A 27 4.98 -6.59 1.38
C ILE A 27 4.88 -5.28 0.63
N ARG A 28 4.72 -5.36 -0.68
CA ARG A 28 4.58 -4.19 -1.51
C ARG A 28 3.36 -3.37 -1.13
N PHE A 29 2.24 -4.06 -0.94
CA PHE A 29 1.00 -3.39 -0.57
C PHE A 29 1.12 -2.77 0.82
N ALA A 30 1.65 -3.51 1.77
CA ALA A 30 1.82 -3.01 3.14
C ALA A 30 2.73 -1.78 3.17
N ALA A 31 3.81 -1.81 2.41
CA ALA A 31 4.71 -0.66 2.34
C ALA A 31 4.00 0.54 1.74
N SER A 32 3.20 0.31 0.69
CA SER A 32 2.45 1.39 0.06
C SER A 32 1.46 2.02 1.02
N VAL A 33 0.78 1.19 1.79
CA VAL A 33 -0.18 1.68 2.78
C VAL A 33 0.52 2.54 3.81
N LYS A 34 1.66 2.08 4.31
CA LYS A 34 2.37 2.83 5.34
C LYS A 34 2.89 4.15 4.80
N LEU A 35 3.45 4.14 3.61
CA LEU A 35 3.97 5.37 3.02
C LEU A 35 2.86 6.37 2.75
N TYR A 36 1.69 5.88 2.41
CA TYR A 36 0.53 6.73 2.25
C TYR A 36 0.09 7.27 3.62
N GLU A 37 0.03 6.40 4.61
CA GLU A 37 -0.45 6.78 5.93
C GLU A 37 0.40 7.88 6.55
N ILE A 38 1.71 7.80 6.39
CA ILE A 38 2.61 8.79 6.99
C ILE A 38 2.84 9.99 6.08
N GLY A 39 2.13 10.06 4.98
CA GLY A 39 2.16 11.25 4.13
C GLY A 39 3.31 11.33 3.15
N GLN A 40 4.03 10.24 2.95
CA GLN A 40 5.14 10.22 2.00
C GLN A 40 4.68 10.07 0.57
N LEU A 41 3.53 9.43 0.35
CA LEU A 41 2.97 9.23 -0.97
C LEU A 41 1.51 9.62 -0.98
N SER A 42 1.06 10.17 -2.10
CA SER A 42 -0.38 10.37 -2.31
C SER A 42 -1.04 9.02 -2.50
N SER A 43 -2.37 8.99 -2.42
CA SER A 43 -3.08 7.73 -2.63
C SER A 43 -2.84 7.18 -4.03
N GLY A 44 -2.77 8.06 -5.02
CA GLY A 44 -2.48 7.62 -6.38
C GLY A 44 -1.10 7.01 -6.52
N ALA A 45 -0.11 7.67 -5.92
CA ALA A 45 1.26 7.15 -5.99
C ALA A 45 1.40 5.85 -5.20
N ALA A 46 0.73 5.76 -4.06
CA ALA A 46 0.78 4.54 -3.26
C ALA A 46 0.14 3.38 -4.00
N ALA A 47 -0.99 3.62 -4.66
CA ALA A 47 -1.63 2.57 -5.45
C ALA A 47 -0.72 2.12 -6.57
N GLN A 48 -0.02 3.05 -7.18
CA GLN A 48 0.93 2.73 -8.25
C GLN A 48 2.06 1.87 -7.72
N LEU A 49 2.58 2.20 -6.55
CA LEU A 49 3.62 1.39 -5.92
C LEU A 49 3.09 0.00 -5.60
N ALA A 50 1.88 -0.09 -5.12
CA ALA A 50 1.26 -1.38 -4.80
C ALA A 50 0.93 -2.19 -6.05
N GLY A 51 0.87 -1.54 -7.20
CA GLY A 51 0.56 -2.22 -8.45
C GLY A 51 -0.92 -2.50 -8.62
N VAL A 52 -1.77 -1.68 -8.04
CA VAL A 52 -3.22 -1.87 -8.11
C VAL A 52 -3.89 -0.55 -8.48
N PRO A 53 -5.14 -0.60 -8.97
CA PRO A 53 -5.89 0.62 -9.22
C PRO A 53 -6.16 1.38 -7.92
N LYS A 54 -6.26 2.69 -8.02
CA LYS A 54 -6.49 3.52 -6.85
C LYS A 54 -7.74 3.12 -6.06
N PRO A 55 -8.89 2.86 -6.71
CA PRO A 55 -10.07 2.43 -5.94
C PRO A 55 -9.83 1.14 -5.14
N TYR A 56 -9.11 0.21 -5.74
CA TYR A 56 -8.76 -1.03 -5.04
C TYR A 56 -7.91 -0.72 -3.82
N PHE A 57 -6.91 0.13 -3.99
CA PHE A 57 -6.02 0.49 -2.91
C PHE A 57 -6.80 1.10 -1.75
N LEU A 58 -7.67 2.06 -2.05
CA LEU A 58 -8.45 2.74 -1.02
C LEU A 58 -9.42 1.80 -0.32
N SER A 59 -10.01 0.87 -1.06
CA SER A 59 -10.99 -0.04 -0.48
C SER A 59 -10.35 -1.05 0.47
N HIS A 60 -9.05 -1.24 0.38
CA HIS A 60 -8.36 -2.22 1.23
C HIS A 60 -7.54 -1.60 2.34
N LEU A 61 -7.60 -0.29 2.49
CA LEU A 61 -6.85 0.38 3.56
C LEU A 61 -7.30 -0.08 4.95
N ALA A 62 -8.59 -0.34 5.11
CA ALA A 62 -9.11 -0.78 6.39
C ALA A 62 -8.49 -2.09 6.84
N ASP A 63 -8.11 -2.95 5.90
CA ASP A 63 -7.47 -4.23 6.22
C ASP A 63 -6.13 -4.01 6.91
N TYR A 64 -5.57 -2.82 6.75
CA TYR A 64 -4.27 -2.47 7.34
C TYR A 64 -4.43 -1.46 8.46
N GLY A 65 -5.64 -1.29 8.95
CA GLY A 65 -5.87 -0.43 10.09
C GLY A 65 -5.91 1.05 9.76
N VAL A 66 -6.01 1.40 8.49
CA VAL A 66 -6.07 2.80 8.07
C VAL A 66 -7.52 3.16 7.79
N THR A 67 -7.97 4.24 8.39
CA THR A 67 -9.34 4.68 8.24
C THR A 67 -9.48 5.56 7.02
N THR A 68 -10.13 5.03 5.98
CA THR A 68 -10.34 5.80 4.77
C THR A 68 -11.45 6.81 4.93
N PHE A 69 -12.35 6.54 5.85
CA PHE A 69 -13.50 7.40 6.04
C PHE A 69 -13.10 8.81 6.42
N ASP A 70 -12.24 8.93 7.41
CA ASP A 70 -11.78 10.24 7.85
C ASP A 70 -10.95 10.90 6.80
N LEU A 71 -10.12 10.12 6.14
CA LEU A 71 -9.29 10.64 5.07
C LEU A 71 -10.13 11.07 3.89
N GLY A 72 -11.25 10.40 3.70
CA GLY A 72 -12.08 10.65 2.53
C GLY A 72 -12.51 12.09 2.39
N GLU A 73 -12.82 12.74 3.46
CA GLU A 73 -13.28 14.11 3.40
C GLU A 73 -12.18 15.09 3.09
N GLU A 74 -11.12 15.00 3.86
CA GLU A 74 -9.99 15.88 3.63
C GLU A 74 -9.25 15.50 2.38
N GLU A 75 -9.15 14.21 2.19
CA GLU A 75 -8.41 13.67 1.07
C GLU A 75 -9.01 14.05 -0.26
N LEU A 76 -10.30 14.14 -0.32
CA LEU A 76 -10.91 14.52 -1.57
C LEU A 76 -10.36 15.84 -2.04
N THR A 77 -10.22 16.76 -1.14
CA THR A 77 -9.68 18.06 -1.50
C THR A 77 -8.21 17.96 -1.86
N HIS A 78 -7.44 17.31 -1.01
CA HIS A 78 -6.01 17.21 -1.23
C HIS A 78 -5.66 16.37 -2.44
N ASP A 79 -6.34 15.24 -2.57
CA ASP A 79 -6.05 14.35 -3.68
C ASP A 79 -6.35 14.98 -5.00
N LEU A 80 -7.42 15.72 -5.07
CA LEU A 80 -7.75 16.39 -6.32
C LEU A 80 -6.68 17.37 -6.71
N GLU A 81 -6.02 17.94 -5.74
CA GLU A 81 -4.97 18.89 -6.02
C GLU A 81 -3.67 18.22 -6.36
N LYS A 82 -3.38 17.11 -5.71
CA LYS A 82 -2.06 16.49 -5.80
C LYS A 82 -2.01 15.31 -6.72
N ALA A 83 -3.07 14.61 -6.80
CA ALA A 83 -3.12 13.42 -7.63
C ALA A 83 -3.58 13.77 -9.01
#